data_149100cbefe45cccc36b56b9b1caf445
#
_entry.id   149100cbefe45cccc36b56b9b1caf445
#
_cell.length_a   1.000
_cell.length_b   1.000
_cell.length_c   1.000
_cell.angle_alpha   90.00
_cell.angle_beta   90.00
_cell.angle_gamma   90.00
#
_symmetry.space_group_name_H-M   'P 1'
#
loop_
_entity.id
_entity.type
_entity.pdbx_description
1 polymer ?
#
loop_
_entity_poly.entity_id
_entity_poly.type
_entity_poly.pdbx_seq_one_letter_code
_entity_poly.pdbx_strand_id
1 'polypeptide(L)' 'MKKIKREDKVLILSGNYKGVQGVIVKVFYKKNKAIIRGINMIKKHTKPTPSKPKGEIVVREAPIHLSNLKKIK' A
#
# COMPACT_ATOMS: atom_id res chain seq x y z
N MET A 1 -1.42 22.65 4.17
CA MET A 1 -1.15 21.38 3.49
C MET A 1 -2.44 20.60 3.27
N LYS A 2 -2.60 20.10 2.06
CA LYS A 2 -3.77 19.27 1.75
C LYS A 2 -3.52 17.86 2.23
N LYS A 3 -4.46 17.32 3.01
CA LYS A 3 -4.35 15.94 3.46
C LYS A 3 -4.62 14.96 2.32
N ILE A 4 -3.84 13.89 2.30
CA ILE A 4 -4.10 12.78 1.39
C ILE A 4 -5.28 11.99 1.95
N LYS A 5 -6.25 11.69 1.09
CA LYS A 5 -7.47 10.97 1.48
C LYS A 5 -7.64 9.73 0.63
N ARG A 6 -8.52 8.83 1.07
CA ARG A 6 -8.93 7.70 0.27
C ARG A 6 -9.46 8.17 -1.09
N GLU A 7 -9.10 7.44 -2.14
CA GLU A 7 -9.45 7.72 -3.53
C GLU A 7 -8.71 8.90 -4.17
N ASP A 8 -7.81 9.55 -3.43
CA ASP A 8 -6.96 10.59 -4.00
C ASP A 8 -5.90 9.98 -4.90
N LYS A 9 -5.57 10.69 -5.97
CA LYS A 9 -4.50 10.29 -6.87
C LYS A 9 -3.19 10.87 -6.36
N VAL A 10 -2.17 10.02 -6.25
CA VAL A 10 -0.87 10.43 -5.72
C VAL A 10 0.27 9.95 -6.60
N LEU A 11 1.41 10.62 -6.48
CA LEU A 11 2.65 10.26 -7.13
C LEU A 11 3.62 9.75 -6.07
N ILE A 12 4.27 8.64 -6.35
CA ILE A 12 5.25 8.07 -5.43
C ILE A 12 6.59 8.77 -5.65
N LEU A 13 7.16 9.32 -4.57
CA LEU A 13 8.35 10.17 -4.65
C LEU A 13 9.66 9.40 -4.47
N SER A 14 9.63 8.23 -3.85
CA SER A 14 10.85 7.48 -3.56
C SER A 14 10.56 5.99 -3.46
N GLY A 15 11.64 5.18 -3.43
CA GLY A 15 11.55 3.73 -3.33
C GLY A 15 11.45 3.06 -4.69
N ASN A 16 11.09 1.78 -4.68
CA ASN A 16 11.02 0.97 -5.89
C ASN A 16 9.96 1.43 -6.89
N TYR A 17 8.99 2.19 -6.44
CA TYR A 17 7.87 2.65 -7.27
C TYR A 17 7.95 4.14 -7.56
N LYS A 18 9.12 4.74 -7.39
CA LYS A 18 9.32 6.17 -7.66
C LYS A 18 8.83 6.53 -9.07
N GLY A 19 8.03 7.58 -9.14
CA GLY A 19 7.48 8.06 -10.41
C GLY A 19 6.18 7.40 -10.84
N VAL A 20 5.72 6.40 -10.10
CA VAL A 20 4.45 5.73 -10.40
C VAL A 20 3.31 6.50 -9.76
N GLN A 21 2.21 6.64 -10.48
CA GLN A 21 1.00 7.25 -9.97
C GLN A 21 0.00 6.17 -9.56
N GLY A 22 -0.76 6.44 -8.52
CA GLY A 22 -1.76 5.49 -8.07
C GLY A 22 -2.87 6.15 -7.29
N VAL A 23 -3.88 5.36 -6.96
CA VAL A 23 -5.06 5.82 -6.22
C VAL A 23 -5.03 5.23 -4.82
N ILE A 24 -5.27 6.08 -3.83
CA ILE A 24 -5.28 5.67 -2.43
C ILE A 24 -6.50 4.77 -2.16
N VAL A 25 -6.23 3.61 -1.56
CA VAL A 25 -7.29 2.69 -1.14
C VAL A 25 -7.65 2.93 0.31
N LYS A 26 -6.65 3.17 1.14
CA LYS A 26 -6.85 3.36 2.59
C LYS A 26 -5.72 4.22 3.15
N VAL A 27 -6.05 5.03 4.15
CA VAL A 27 -5.06 5.87 4.84
C VAL A 27 -5.05 5.56 6.33
N PHE A 28 -3.86 5.39 6.87
CA PHE A 28 -3.64 5.20 8.30
C PHE A 28 -3.01 6.48 8.86
N TYR A 29 -3.83 7.44 9.22
CA TYR A 29 -3.35 8.76 9.65
C TYR A 29 -2.44 8.69 10.88
N LYS A 30 -2.78 7.84 11.82
CA LYS A 30 -1.99 7.70 13.05
C LYS A 30 -0.58 7.17 12.78
N LYS A 31 -0.42 6.37 11.74
CA LYS A 31 0.87 5.81 11.36
C LYS A 31 1.52 6.55 10.21
N ASN A 32 0.86 7.55 9.67
CA ASN A 32 1.32 8.33 8.51
C ASN A 32 1.64 7.44 7.31
N LYS A 33 0.76 6.48 7.05
CA LYS A 33 0.92 5.53 5.94
C LYS A 33 -0.36 5.42 5.14
N ALA A 34 -0.24 4.98 3.89
CA ALA A 34 -1.38 4.77 3.02
C ALA A 34 -1.15 3.55 2.13
N ILE A 35 -2.24 2.92 1.73
CA ILE A 35 -2.21 1.81 0.78
C ILE A 35 -2.66 2.32 -0.57
N ILE A 36 -1.87 2.04 -1.60
CA ILE A 36 -2.15 2.44 -2.97
C ILE A 36 -2.52 1.20 -3.77
N ARG A 37 -3.60 1.30 -4.55
CA ARG A 37 -4.11 0.16 -5.31
C ARG A 37 -3.05 -0.40 -6.26
N GLY A 38 -2.81 -1.72 -6.15
CA GLY A 38 -1.93 -2.44 -7.06
C GLY A 38 -0.46 -2.10 -6.96
N ILE A 39 -0.05 -1.33 -5.95
CA ILE A 39 1.32 -0.89 -5.80
C ILE A 39 1.88 -1.39 -4.48
N ASN A 40 3.18 -1.66 -4.46
CA ASN A 40 3.90 -2.17 -3.29
C ASN A 40 3.29 -3.47 -2.78
N MET A 41 3.03 -4.39 -3.71
CA MET A 41 2.46 -5.69 -3.39
C MET A 41 3.50 -6.56 -2.69
N ILE A 42 3.09 -7.22 -1.62
CA ILE A 42 3.92 -8.17 -0.90
C ILE A 42 3.24 -9.53 -0.87
N LYS A 43 4.05 -10.58 -0.85
CA LYS A 43 3.57 -11.95 -0.70
C LYS A 43 3.76 -12.37 0.75
N LYS A 44 2.68 -12.80 1.39
CA LYS A 44 2.73 -13.33 2.75
C LYS A 44 2.46 -14.81 2.73
N HIS A 45 3.33 -15.58 3.40
CA HIS A 45 3.09 -17.00 3.63
C HIS A 45 2.34 -17.15 4.94
N THR A 46 1.16 -17.75 4.87
CA THR A 46 0.42 -18.06 6.09
C THR A 46 0.90 -19.39 6.65
N LYS A 47 0.73 -19.57 7.96
CA LYS A 47 1.12 -20.83 8.59
C LYS A 47 0.18 -21.97 8.15
N PRO A 48 0.70 -23.21 7.99
CA PRO A 48 -0.15 -24.34 7.69
C PRO A 48 -1.19 -24.54 8.78
N THR A 49 -2.38 -24.94 8.36
CA THR A 49 -3.49 -25.29 9.26
C THR A 49 -4.00 -26.67 8.90
N PRO A 50 -4.80 -27.31 9.79
CA PRO A 50 -5.39 -28.62 9.45
C PRO A 50 -6.18 -28.60 8.15
N SER A 51 -6.84 -27.50 7.84
CA SER A 51 -7.61 -27.36 6.60
C SER A 51 -6.73 -27.00 5.40
N LYS A 52 -5.52 -26.46 5.65
CA LYS A 52 -4.57 -26.06 4.59
C LYS A 52 -3.15 -26.45 5.02
N PRO A 53 -2.81 -27.75 4.90
CA PRO A 53 -1.52 -28.25 5.41
C PRO A 53 -0.29 -27.60 4.79
N LYS A 54 -0.41 -27.12 3.55
CA LYS A 54 0.72 -26.46 2.87
C LYS A 54 0.80 -24.97 3.12
N GLY A 55 -0.14 -24.42 3.92
CA GLY A 55 -0.25 -22.99 4.11
C GLY A 55 -0.85 -22.31 2.88
N GLU A 56 -0.79 -21.02 2.86
CA GLU A 56 -1.36 -20.22 1.78
C GLU A 56 -0.48 -19.03 1.49
N ILE A 57 -0.35 -18.68 0.23
CA ILE A 57 0.36 -17.45 -0.17
C ILE A 57 -0.69 -16.38 -0.44
N VAL A 58 -0.62 -15.30 0.32
CA VAL A 58 -1.52 -14.17 0.16
C VAL A 58 -0.73 -12.98 -0.37
N VAL A 59 -1.24 -12.37 -1.44
CA VAL A 59 -0.64 -11.16 -2.00
C VAL A 59 -1.44 -9.97 -1.50
N ARG A 60 -0.77 -9.05 -0.84
CA ARG A 60 -1.41 -7.85 -0.29
C ARG A 60 -0.58 -6.61 -0.59
N GLU A 61 -1.27 -5.48 -0.64
CA GLU A 61 -0.62 -4.19 -0.81
C GLU A 61 -0.04 -3.74 0.53
N ALA A 62 1.26 -3.43 0.55
CA ALA A 62 1.91 -2.93 1.75
C ALA A 62 1.77 -1.42 1.85
N PRO A 63 1.62 -0.86 3.06
CA PRO A 63 1.51 0.59 3.22
C PRO A 63 2.78 1.33 2.82
N ILE A 64 2.61 2.55 2.30
CA ILE A 64 3.69 3.45 1.95
C ILE A 64 3.56 4.69 2.85
N HIS A 65 4.70 5.18 3.36
CA HIS A 65 4.69 6.36 4.22
C HIS A 65 4.19 7.59 3.45
N LEU A 66 3.36 8.40 4.09
CA LEU A 66 2.75 9.57 3.44
C LEU A 66 3.78 10.57 2.93
N SER A 67 4.94 10.67 3.59
CA SER A 67 6.01 11.58 3.17
C SER A 67 6.58 11.21 1.79
N ASN A 68 6.39 9.98 1.35
CA ASN A 68 6.84 9.50 0.05
C ASN A 68 5.78 9.66 -1.04
N LEU A 69 4.69 10.31 -0.71
CA LEU A 69 3.56 10.48 -1.62
C LEU A 69 3.28 11.96 -1.83
N LYS A 70 2.96 12.31 -3.07
CA LYS A 70 2.56 13.67 -3.42
C LYS A 70 1.16 13.62 -4.00
N LYS A 71 0.23 14.39 -3.44
CA LYS A 71 -1.11 14.48 -3.98
C LYS A 71 -1.08 15.19 -5.32
N ILE A 72 -1.58 14.53 -6.36
CA ILE A 72 -1.58 15.09 -7.70
C ILE A 72 -2.86 15.89 -7.95
N LYS A 73 -3.95 15.43 -7.32
CA LYS A 73 -5.23 16.08 -7.57
C LYS A 73 -6.21 15.87 -6.45
#